data_bdcb0b6ebf68227c7d66cde7f970c607
#
_entry.id   bdcb0b6ebf68227c7d66cde7f970c607
#
_cell.length_a   1.000
_cell.length_b   1.000
_cell.length_c   1.000
_cell.angle_alpha   90.00
_cell.angle_beta   90.00
_cell.angle_gamma   90.00
#
_symmetry.space_group_name_H-M   'P 1'
#
loop_
_entity.id
_entity.type
_entity.pdbx_description
1 polymer ?
#
loop_
_entity_poly.entity_id
_entity_poly.type
_entity_poly.pdbx_seq_one_letter_code
_entity_poly.pdbx_strand_id
1 'polypeptide(L)'
;MSKIEVKNVYKIFGDSPSKVLPMVQDGASKEEILEKTGHTVGLDNVSITIEEGETFVCMGLSGSGKSTLIRHINRLIDPTSGEIMVEGTNVMSLDKKNLIEFRRHKMSMVFQRFGLFPHKTVLENVGYGLEVQGQKPEERNKVAMEKIEAVGLNGFEHQYPNQLSGGMQQRVGLARALATNTDIMLMDEAFSALDPLIRSDMQKQLIDLQSKLKKTIVFITHDLDESLRLGDHIGILNGGKLVQVGTPIDIIMNPADDYVKAFVKDVNRARVIKAKIIMIPANKTNGIDKSNLIKVEEDQFLEEFLPQVVCNNANCEVVDKSGNIKGYITNKELQSSL
;
A
#
# COMPACT_ATOMS: atom_id res chain seq x y z
N MET A 1 -16.06 -6.76 3.35
CA MET A 1 -16.47 -7.28 2.03
C MET A 1 -15.35 -7.01 1.03
N SER A 2 -15.04 -8.00 0.18
CA SER A 2 -13.97 -7.81 -0.80
C SER A 2 -14.30 -6.66 -1.75
N LYS A 3 -13.39 -5.69 -1.83
CA LYS A 3 -13.52 -4.52 -2.72
C LYS A 3 -12.88 -4.80 -4.07
N ILE A 4 -11.74 -5.50 -4.06
CA ILE A 4 -11.01 -5.89 -5.27
C ILE A 4 -10.59 -7.36 -5.13
N GLU A 5 -10.85 -8.15 -6.17
CA GLU A 5 -10.37 -9.54 -6.26
C GLU A 5 -9.63 -9.72 -7.59
N VAL A 6 -8.38 -10.10 -7.49
CA VAL A 6 -7.54 -10.52 -8.62
C VAL A 6 -7.50 -12.04 -8.58
N LYS A 7 -7.90 -12.72 -9.68
CA LYS A 7 -8.03 -14.19 -9.71
C LYS A 7 -7.20 -14.78 -10.83
N ASN A 8 -6.17 -15.55 -10.46
CA ASN A 8 -5.31 -16.31 -11.37
C ASN A 8 -4.81 -15.46 -12.57
N VAL A 9 -4.35 -14.24 -12.28
CA VAL A 9 -3.92 -13.31 -13.31
C VAL A 9 -2.52 -13.65 -13.81
N TYR A 10 -2.43 -13.83 -15.14
CA TYR A 10 -1.18 -14.00 -15.88
C TYR A 10 -0.98 -12.79 -16.80
N LYS A 11 0.25 -12.32 -16.89
CA LYS A 11 0.65 -11.34 -17.91
C LYS A 11 1.94 -11.75 -18.59
N ILE A 12 1.86 -11.96 -19.88
CA ILE A 12 2.99 -12.25 -20.76
C ILE A 12 3.07 -11.11 -21.78
N PHE A 13 4.23 -10.52 -21.92
CA PHE A 13 4.53 -9.49 -22.92
C PHE A 13 5.23 -10.13 -24.11
N GLY A 14 4.84 -9.72 -25.32
CA GLY A 14 5.35 -10.24 -26.59
C GLY A 14 4.21 -10.49 -27.58
N ASP A 15 4.56 -10.98 -28.75
CA ASP A 15 3.58 -11.30 -29.80
C ASP A 15 2.88 -12.62 -29.52
N SER A 16 1.53 -12.61 -29.60
CA SER A 16 0.69 -13.81 -29.36
C SER A 16 0.91 -14.47 -27.97
N PRO A 17 0.80 -13.73 -26.84
CA PRO A 17 1.12 -14.22 -25.48
C PRO A 17 0.30 -15.45 -25.07
N SER A 18 -0.90 -15.65 -25.64
CA SER A 18 -1.75 -16.81 -25.36
C SER A 18 -1.12 -18.14 -25.77
N LYS A 19 -0.21 -18.14 -26.77
CA LYS A 19 0.51 -19.35 -27.20
C LYS A 19 1.56 -19.79 -26.20
N VAL A 20 2.07 -18.86 -25.41
CA VAL A 20 3.14 -19.08 -24.41
C VAL A 20 2.54 -19.39 -23.02
N LEU A 21 1.28 -19.03 -22.79
CA LEU A 21 0.61 -19.24 -21.51
C LEU A 21 0.68 -20.70 -21.00
N PRO A 22 0.47 -21.75 -21.82
CA PRO A 22 0.60 -23.14 -21.34
C PRO A 22 1.99 -23.43 -20.76
N MET A 23 3.07 -22.93 -21.38
CA MET A 23 4.43 -23.14 -20.87
C MET A 23 4.63 -22.53 -19.48
N VAL A 24 4.03 -21.33 -19.24
CA VAL A 24 4.07 -20.67 -17.92
C VAL A 24 3.27 -21.49 -16.90
N GLN A 25 2.09 -21.99 -17.29
CA GLN A 25 1.25 -22.82 -16.43
C GLN A 25 1.89 -24.18 -16.09
N ASP A 26 2.68 -24.74 -17.00
CA ASP A 26 3.46 -25.97 -16.81
C ASP A 26 4.73 -25.73 -15.97
N GLY A 27 5.00 -24.47 -15.53
CA GLY A 27 6.08 -24.14 -14.60
C GLY A 27 7.42 -23.80 -15.24
N ALA A 28 7.48 -23.53 -16.55
CA ALA A 28 8.71 -23.04 -17.20
C ALA A 28 9.19 -21.72 -16.56
N SER A 29 10.51 -21.58 -16.38
CA SER A 29 11.09 -20.38 -15.79
C SER A 29 10.97 -19.16 -16.73
N LYS A 30 11.08 -17.95 -16.18
CA LYS A 30 11.05 -16.70 -16.99
C LYS A 30 12.20 -16.66 -17.99
N GLU A 31 13.37 -17.13 -17.57
CA GLU A 31 14.57 -17.21 -18.38
C GLU A 31 14.36 -18.15 -19.55
N GLU A 32 13.82 -19.34 -19.27
CA GLU A 32 13.49 -20.33 -20.29
C GLU A 32 12.46 -19.82 -21.29
N ILE A 33 11.41 -19.13 -20.82
CA ILE A 33 10.40 -18.54 -21.69
C ILE A 33 11.00 -17.45 -22.58
N LEU A 34 11.80 -16.56 -21.99
CA LEU A 34 12.48 -15.50 -22.75
C LEU A 34 13.41 -16.09 -23.82
N GLU A 35 14.22 -17.08 -23.45
CA GLU A 35 15.20 -17.71 -24.34
C GLU A 35 14.53 -18.47 -25.49
N LYS A 36 13.48 -19.25 -25.20
CA LYS A 36 12.80 -20.07 -26.21
C LYS A 36 11.82 -19.30 -27.09
N THR A 37 11.22 -18.22 -26.57
CA THR A 37 10.06 -17.58 -27.23
C THR A 37 10.22 -16.08 -27.44
N GLY A 38 11.20 -15.42 -26.82
CA GLY A 38 11.37 -13.96 -26.81
C GLY A 38 10.32 -13.22 -25.98
N HIS A 39 9.49 -13.93 -25.19
CA HIS A 39 8.44 -13.33 -24.37
C HIS A 39 8.92 -13.07 -22.94
N THR A 40 8.33 -12.05 -22.30
CA THR A 40 8.63 -11.73 -20.91
C THR A 40 7.40 -11.97 -20.04
N VAL A 41 7.54 -12.76 -18.97
CA VAL A 41 6.49 -13.00 -18.00
C VAL A 41 6.46 -11.85 -16.98
N GLY A 42 5.40 -11.06 -17.00
CA GLY A 42 5.18 -9.94 -16.07
C GLY A 42 4.47 -10.38 -14.79
N LEU A 43 3.42 -11.20 -14.92
CA LEU A 43 2.70 -11.82 -13.79
C LEU A 43 2.48 -13.30 -14.08
N ASP A 44 2.57 -14.12 -13.03
CA ASP A 44 2.43 -15.55 -13.07
C ASP A 44 1.52 -16.03 -11.94
N ASN A 45 0.26 -16.31 -12.29
CA ASN A 45 -0.76 -16.86 -11.40
C ASN A 45 -1.01 -16.01 -10.13
N VAL A 46 -1.13 -14.71 -10.28
CA VAL A 46 -1.35 -13.81 -9.13
C VAL A 46 -2.83 -13.81 -8.72
N SER A 47 -3.09 -14.11 -7.43
CA SER A 47 -4.42 -14.01 -6.83
C SER A 47 -4.33 -13.22 -5.53
N ILE A 48 -5.14 -12.16 -5.39
CA ILE A 48 -5.16 -11.24 -4.24
C ILE A 48 -6.60 -10.81 -3.98
N THR A 49 -6.97 -10.76 -2.71
CA THR A 49 -8.23 -10.16 -2.25
C THR A 49 -7.92 -8.93 -1.41
N ILE A 50 -8.57 -7.81 -1.69
CA ILE A 50 -8.41 -6.54 -0.98
C ILE A 50 -9.76 -6.15 -0.41
N GLU A 51 -9.81 -5.92 0.90
CA GLU A 51 -11.05 -5.61 1.60
C GLU A 51 -11.41 -4.11 1.49
N GLU A 52 -12.67 -3.79 1.77
CA GLU A 52 -13.13 -2.41 1.76
C GLU A 52 -12.48 -1.59 2.89
N GLY A 53 -11.99 -0.39 2.56
CA GLY A 53 -11.35 0.52 3.51
C GLY A 53 -9.91 0.14 3.90
N GLU A 54 -9.39 -0.93 3.32
CA GLU A 54 -8.05 -1.46 3.57
C GLU A 54 -6.98 -0.69 2.76
N THR A 55 -5.81 -0.51 3.35
CA THR A 55 -4.58 -0.18 2.64
C THR A 55 -3.81 -1.47 2.37
N PHE A 56 -3.89 -1.98 1.14
CA PHE A 56 -3.12 -3.13 0.67
C PHE A 56 -1.83 -2.66 0.02
N VAL A 57 -0.70 -3.07 0.57
CA VAL A 57 0.61 -2.74 0.00
C VAL A 57 1.14 -3.91 -0.82
N CYS A 58 1.50 -3.65 -2.08
CA CYS A 58 2.18 -4.61 -2.93
C CYS A 58 3.66 -4.22 -3.03
N MET A 59 4.55 -5.04 -2.47
CA MET A 59 5.99 -4.78 -2.45
C MET A 59 6.79 -5.84 -3.22
N GLY A 60 8.07 -5.54 -3.46
CA GLY A 60 9.03 -6.41 -4.14
C GLY A 60 10.09 -5.60 -4.86
N LEU A 61 11.15 -6.26 -5.34
CA LEU A 61 12.23 -5.60 -6.08
C LEU A 61 11.77 -5.03 -7.43
N SER A 62 12.62 -4.22 -8.06
CA SER A 62 12.39 -3.73 -9.42
C SER A 62 12.18 -4.92 -10.38
N GLY A 63 11.19 -4.80 -11.28
CA GLY A 63 10.86 -5.89 -12.22
C GLY A 63 10.05 -7.05 -11.65
N SER A 64 9.62 -7.02 -10.36
CA SER A 64 8.83 -8.09 -9.77
C SER A 64 7.36 -8.16 -10.25
N GLY A 65 6.87 -7.17 -11.00
CA GLY A 65 5.51 -7.17 -11.56
C GLY A 65 4.52 -6.21 -10.87
N LYS A 66 4.91 -5.47 -9.83
CA LYS A 66 4.04 -4.56 -9.04
C LYS A 66 3.28 -3.55 -9.88
N SER A 67 3.99 -2.74 -10.68
CA SER A 67 3.36 -1.74 -11.56
C SER A 67 2.51 -2.39 -12.66
N THR A 68 2.85 -3.61 -13.06
CA THR A 68 2.02 -4.41 -13.97
C THR A 68 0.71 -4.79 -13.28
N LEU A 69 0.76 -5.28 -12.04
CA LEU A 69 -0.43 -5.67 -11.27
C LEU A 69 -1.40 -4.50 -11.09
N ILE A 70 -0.92 -3.35 -10.59
CA ILE A 70 -1.80 -2.19 -10.34
C ILE A 70 -2.46 -1.68 -11.63
N ARG A 71 -1.74 -1.74 -12.77
CA ARG A 71 -2.27 -1.35 -14.09
C ARG A 71 -3.27 -2.34 -14.68
N HIS A 72 -3.35 -3.55 -14.14
CA HIS A 72 -4.42 -4.48 -14.46
C HIS A 72 -5.71 -4.15 -13.70
N ILE A 73 -5.63 -3.70 -12.46
CA ILE A 73 -6.80 -3.35 -11.63
C ILE A 73 -7.63 -2.26 -12.29
N ASN A 74 -7.01 -1.24 -12.88
CA ASN A 74 -7.70 -0.21 -13.65
C ASN A 74 -7.78 -0.51 -15.15
N ARG A 75 -7.35 -1.72 -15.55
CA ARG A 75 -7.32 -2.18 -16.93
C ARG A 75 -6.61 -1.22 -17.91
N LEU A 76 -5.55 -0.52 -17.44
CA LEU A 76 -4.64 0.18 -18.37
C LEU A 76 -3.85 -0.82 -19.23
N ILE A 77 -3.68 -2.03 -18.73
CA ILE A 77 -3.10 -3.16 -19.44
C ILE A 77 -4.06 -4.35 -19.27
N ASP A 78 -4.39 -5.02 -20.35
CA ASP A 78 -5.18 -6.26 -20.30
C ASP A 78 -4.28 -7.44 -19.86
N PRO A 79 -4.75 -8.33 -18.97
CA PRO A 79 -4.05 -9.57 -18.64
C PRO A 79 -4.03 -10.52 -19.84
N THR A 80 -3.10 -11.48 -19.83
CA THR A 80 -3.10 -12.59 -20.80
C THR A 80 -4.17 -13.61 -20.44
N SER A 81 -4.40 -13.83 -19.14
CA SER A 81 -5.46 -14.69 -18.60
C SER A 81 -5.77 -14.27 -17.16
N GLY A 82 -6.90 -14.70 -16.64
CA GLY A 82 -7.38 -14.41 -15.30
C GLY A 82 -8.49 -13.37 -15.28
N GLU A 83 -8.99 -13.08 -14.08
CA GLU A 83 -10.12 -12.17 -13.86
C GLU A 83 -9.78 -11.12 -12.81
N ILE A 84 -10.39 -9.94 -12.94
CA ILE A 84 -10.31 -8.87 -11.96
C ILE A 84 -11.72 -8.39 -11.67
N MET A 85 -12.13 -8.59 -10.42
CA MET A 85 -13.43 -8.16 -9.92
C MET A 85 -13.22 -6.91 -9.06
N VAL A 86 -14.02 -5.89 -9.30
CA VAL A 86 -14.08 -4.69 -8.47
C VAL A 86 -15.54 -4.45 -8.11
N GLU A 87 -15.85 -4.48 -6.81
CA GLU A 87 -17.22 -4.37 -6.31
C GLU A 87 -18.20 -5.32 -7.03
N GLY A 88 -17.78 -6.57 -7.24
CA GLY A 88 -18.58 -7.59 -7.93
C GLY A 88 -18.66 -7.44 -9.45
N THR A 89 -18.04 -6.40 -10.03
CA THR A 89 -18.00 -6.20 -11.48
C THR A 89 -16.72 -6.78 -12.08
N ASN A 90 -16.84 -7.69 -13.04
CA ASN A 90 -15.66 -8.16 -13.79
C ASN A 90 -15.18 -7.06 -14.74
N VAL A 91 -14.04 -6.44 -14.42
CA VAL A 91 -13.48 -5.33 -15.21
C VAL A 91 -13.10 -5.76 -16.62
N MET A 92 -12.77 -7.06 -16.81
CA MET A 92 -12.40 -7.59 -18.12
C MET A 92 -13.58 -7.67 -19.09
N SER A 93 -14.80 -7.77 -18.59
CA SER A 93 -16.03 -7.83 -19.41
C SER A 93 -16.55 -6.48 -19.87
N LEU A 94 -16.03 -5.37 -19.33
CA LEU A 94 -16.46 -4.02 -19.66
C LEU A 94 -16.08 -3.65 -21.10
N ASP A 95 -17.03 -3.10 -21.86
CA ASP A 95 -16.76 -2.45 -23.14
C ASP A 95 -16.04 -1.09 -22.93
N LYS A 96 -15.62 -0.44 -24.02
CA LYS A 96 -14.86 0.82 -23.95
C LYS A 96 -15.62 1.93 -23.21
N LYS A 97 -16.94 2.05 -23.41
CA LYS A 97 -17.75 3.10 -22.78
C LYS A 97 -17.87 2.85 -21.27
N ASN A 98 -18.25 1.65 -20.89
CA ASN A 98 -18.38 1.26 -19.49
C ASN A 98 -17.03 1.27 -18.75
N LEU A 99 -15.91 0.94 -19.41
CA LEU A 99 -14.58 1.05 -18.85
C LEU A 99 -14.17 2.51 -18.56
N ILE A 100 -14.55 3.46 -19.44
CA ILE A 100 -14.31 4.88 -19.18
C ILE A 100 -15.11 5.34 -17.96
N GLU A 101 -16.39 5.01 -17.87
CA GLU A 101 -17.24 5.35 -16.71
C GLU A 101 -16.74 4.69 -15.42
N PHE A 102 -16.32 3.43 -15.50
CA PHE A 102 -15.69 2.73 -14.38
C PHE A 102 -14.46 3.47 -13.85
N ARG A 103 -13.53 3.86 -14.73
CA ARG A 103 -12.33 4.62 -14.33
C ARG A 103 -12.65 6.00 -13.77
N ARG A 104 -13.67 6.68 -14.30
CA ARG A 104 -14.10 8.02 -13.84
C ARG A 104 -14.66 8.02 -12.43
N HIS A 105 -15.40 6.98 -12.07
CA HIS A 105 -16.23 7.00 -10.88
C HIS A 105 -15.81 6.01 -9.80
N LYS A 106 -15.03 4.97 -10.14
CA LYS A 106 -14.68 3.91 -9.18
C LYS A 106 -13.28 4.05 -8.61
N MET A 107 -12.34 4.64 -9.35
CA MET A 107 -10.97 4.68 -8.90
C MET A 107 -10.20 5.91 -9.36
N SER A 108 -9.22 6.30 -8.57
CA SER A 108 -8.22 7.32 -8.91
C SER A 108 -6.82 6.72 -8.88
N MET A 109 -5.87 7.37 -9.54
CA MET A 109 -4.50 6.87 -9.58
C MET A 109 -3.47 7.99 -9.37
N VAL A 110 -2.51 7.72 -8.47
CA VAL A 110 -1.30 8.52 -8.27
C VAL A 110 -0.14 7.80 -8.95
N PHE A 111 0.57 8.49 -9.83
CA PHE A 111 1.64 7.91 -10.64
C PHE A 111 3.02 8.22 -10.07
N GLN A 112 3.98 7.35 -10.30
CA GLN A 112 5.38 7.47 -9.89
C GLN A 112 6.04 8.77 -10.38
N ARG A 113 5.78 9.19 -11.62
CA ARG A 113 6.28 10.43 -12.23
C ARG A 113 5.22 11.54 -12.24
N PHE A 114 4.49 11.69 -11.14
CA PHE A 114 3.44 12.68 -10.88
C PHE A 114 2.30 12.72 -11.92
N GLY A 115 2.57 12.53 -13.21
CA GLY A 115 1.59 12.53 -14.30
C GLY A 115 0.80 13.84 -14.39
N LEU A 116 1.41 14.97 -14.02
CA LEU A 116 0.78 16.29 -14.11
C LEU A 116 0.81 16.82 -15.55
N PHE A 117 -0.21 17.58 -15.90
CA PHE A 117 -0.27 18.28 -17.17
C PHE A 117 0.60 19.54 -17.07
N PRO A 118 1.71 19.64 -17.83
CA PRO A 118 2.66 20.74 -17.67
C PRO A 118 2.10 22.11 -18.10
N HIS A 119 1.07 22.11 -18.94
CA HIS A 119 0.37 23.29 -19.46
C HIS A 119 -0.86 23.70 -18.62
N LYS A 120 -1.16 22.98 -17.54
CA LYS A 120 -2.24 23.30 -16.61
C LYS A 120 -1.66 23.75 -15.27
N THR A 121 -2.33 24.69 -14.61
CA THR A 121 -1.99 25.13 -13.26
C THR A 121 -2.24 24.02 -12.22
N VAL A 122 -1.85 24.25 -10.97
CA VAL A 122 -2.17 23.35 -9.85
C VAL A 122 -3.67 23.14 -9.74
N LEU A 123 -4.44 24.24 -9.73
CA LEU A 123 -5.91 24.20 -9.64
C LEU A 123 -6.53 23.37 -10.77
N GLU A 124 -6.09 23.59 -12.00
CA GLU A 124 -6.57 22.85 -13.17
C GLU A 124 -6.14 21.39 -13.17
N ASN A 125 -4.94 21.08 -12.69
CA ASN A 125 -4.48 19.70 -12.52
C ASN A 125 -5.33 18.95 -11.49
N VAL A 126 -5.58 19.55 -10.33
CA VAL A 126 -6.41 18.96 -9.27
C VAL A 126 -7.87 18.81 -9.71
N GLY A 127 -8.41 19.81 -10.40
CA GLY A 127 -9.77 19.80 -10.93
C GLY A 127 -9.99 18.90 -12.14
N TYR A 128 -8.94 18.39 -12.79
CA TYR A 128 -9.06 17.67 -14.06
C TYR A 128 -9.95 16.43 -13.99
N GLY A 129 -9.84 15.64 -12.94
CA GLY A 129 -10.69 14.47 -12.77
C GLY A 129 -12.17 14.81 -12.68
N LEU A 130 -12.50 15.91 -12.00
CA LEU A 130 -13.87 16.45 -11.89
C LEU A 130 -14.38 17.00 -13.24
N GLU A 131 -13.48 17.59 -14.03
CA GLU A 131 -13.78 18.03 -15.41
C GLU A 131 -14.18 16.83 -16.27
N VAL A 132 -13.42 15.73 -16.19
CA VAL A 132 -13.72 14.48 -16.90
C VAL A 132 -15.02 13.84 -16.42
N GLN A 133 -15.39 14.02 -15.13
CA GLN A 133 -16.69 13.62 -14.58
C GLN A 133 -17.84 14.53 -15.03
N GLY A 134 -17.58 15.64 -15.73
CA GLY A 134 -18.61 16.56 -16.24
C GLY A 134 -19.08 17.62 -15.23
N GLN A 135 -18.34 17.86 -14.14
CA GLN A 135 -18.69 18.87 -13.15
C GLN A 135 -18.53 20.30 -13.71
N LYS A 136 -19.40 21.20 -13.29
CA LYS A 136 -19.33 22.61 -13.67
C LYS A 136 -18.06 23.28 -13.11
N PRO A 137 -17.48 24.27 -13.83
CA PRO A 137 -16.24 24.94 -13.43
C PRO A 137 -16.25 25.48 -12.01
N GLU A 138 -17.34 26.08 -11.56
CA GLU A 138 -17.46 26.68 -10.22
C GLU A 138 -17.40 25.63 -9.11
N GLU A 139 -18.15 24.53 -9.24
CA GLU A 139 -18.17 23.42 -8.30
C GLU A 139 -16.81 22.69 -8.27
N ARG A 140 -16.25 22.43 -9.47
CA ARG A 140 -14.94 21.82 -9.65
C ARG A 140 -13.83 22.62 -8.96
N ASN A 141 -13.79 23.94 -9.17
CA ASN A 141 -12.76 24.80 -8.60
C ASN A 141 -12.87 24.84 -7.07
N LYS A 142 -14.10 24.89 -6.52
CA LYS A 142 -14.32 24.83 -5.07
C LYS A 142 -13.74 23.55 -4.47
N VAL A 143 -14.07 22.37 -5.03
CA VAL A 143 -13.55 21.08 -4.56
C VAL A 143 -12.04 21.01 -4.74
N ALA A 144 -11.51 21.48 -5.87
CA ALA A 144 -10.06 21.49 -6.11
C ALA A 144 -9.33 22.37 -5.07
N MET A 145 -9.84 23.55 -4.71
CA MET A 145 -9.27 24.39 -3.67
C MET A 145 -9.25 23.70 -2.31
N GLU A 146 -10.35 23.06 -1.90
CA GLU A 146 -10.41 22.27 -0.66
C GLU A 146 -9.33 21.16 -0.61
N LYS A 147 -9.07 20.50 -1.74
CA LYS A 147 -8.04 19.43 -1.79
C LYS A 147 -6.61 20.00 -1.85
N ILE A 148 -6.40 21.15 -2.47
CA ILE A 148 -5.13 21.89 -2.45
C ILE A 148 -4.79 22.29 -1.01
N GLU A 149 -5.75 22.80 -0.27
CA GLU A 149 -5.60 23.14 1.15
C GLU A 149 -5.28 21.88 1.99
N ALA A 150 -6.02 20.80 1.78
CA ALA A 150 -5.83 19.55 2.52
C ALA A 150 -4.42 18.92 2.37
N VAL A 151 -3.71 19.22 1.27
CA VAL A 151 -2.33 18.78 1.04
C VAL A 151 -1.29 19.87 1.33
N GLY A 152 -1.71 21.04 1.89
CA GLY A 152 -0.81 22.13 2.30
C GLY A 152 -0.16 22.87 1.11
N LEU A 153 -0.92 23.10 0.04
CA LEU A 153 -0.48 23.84 -1.15
C LEU A 153 -1.20 25.18 -1.35
N ASN A 154 -1.70 25.78 -0.27
CA ASN A 154 -2.33 27.09 -0.33
C ASN A 154 -1.36 28.15 -0.86
N GLY A 155 -1.83 28.99 -1.78
CA GLY A 155 -1.03 30.04 -2.43
C GLY A 155 -0.28 29.58 -3.68
N PHE A 156 -0.39 28.28 -4.06
CA PHE A 156 0.25 27.72 -5.24
C PHE A 156 -0.75 27.37 -6.36
N GLU A 157 -2.01 27.73 -6.23
CA GLU A 157 -3.13 27.32 -7.08
C GLU A 157 -2.92 27.68 -8.55
N HIS A 158 -2.29 28.82 -8.81
CA HIS A 158 -2.06 29.37 -10.14
C HIS A 158 -0.67 29.04 -10.71
N GLN A 159 0.17 28.33 -9.96
CA GLN A 159 1.48 27.92 -10.45
C GLN A 159 1.38 26.70 -11.37
N TYR A 160 2.37 26.59 -12.26
CA TYR A 160 2.53 25.45 -13.15
C TYR A 160 3.46 24.40 -12.54
N PRO A 161 3.38 23.12 -12.96
CA PRO A 161 4.21 22.04 -12.39
C PRO A 161 5.73 22.33 -12.41
N ASN A 162 6.24 23.00 -13.42
CA ASN A 162 7.66 23.36 -13.55
C ASN A 162 8.14 24.41 -12.53
N GLN A 163 7.23 25.08 -11.84
CA GLN A 163 7.52 26.07 -10.79
C GLN A 163 7.50 25.43 -9.38
N LEU A 164 7.23 24.12 -9.30
CA LEU A 164 7.05 23.38 -8.05
C LEU A 164 8.23 22.44 -7.79
N SER A 165 8.58 22.24 -6.51
CA SER A 165 9.47 21.15 -6.12
C SER A 165 8.84 19.77 -6.38
N GLY A 166 9.65 18.71 -6.44
CA GLY A 166 9.14 17.33 -6.63
C GLY A 166 8.10 16.92 -5.58
N GLY A 167 8.34 17.29 -4.31
CA GLY A 167 7.38 17.04 -3.23
C GLY A 167 6.06 17.80 -3.41
N MET A 168 6.10 19.04 -3.89
CA MET A 168 4.89 19.80 -4.21
C MET A 168 4.13 19.19 -5.39
N GLN A 169 4.83 18.77 -6.44
CA GLN A 169 4.20 18.06 -7.57
C GLN A 169 3.51 16.78 -7.13
N GLN A 170 4.12 16.03 -6.19
CA GLN A 170 3.52 14.82 -5.61
C GLN A 170 2.24 15.15 -4.84
N ARG A 171 2.25 16.22 -4.03
CA ARG A 171 1.05 16.70 -3.32
C ARG A 171 -0.07 17.11 -4.30
N VAL A 172 0.27 17.73 -5.43
CA VAL A 172 -0.72 18.01 -6.49
C VAL A 172 -1.30 16.72 -7.05
N GLY A 173 -0.47 15.69 -7.31
CA GLY A 173 -0.92 14.38 -7.76
C GLY A 173 -1.88 13.70 -6.76
N LEU A 174 -1.56 13.78 -5.46
CA LEU A 174 -2.43 13.29 -4.39
C LEU A 174 -3.75 14.08 -4.30
N ALA A 175 -3.69 15.42 -4.31
CA ALA A 175 -4.88 16.27 -4.31
C ALA A 175 -5.80 15.97 -5.49
N ARG A 176 -5.24 15.77 -6.71
CA ARG A 176 -5.99 15.37 -7.90
C ARG A 176 -6.71 14.04 -7.72
N ALA A 177 -6.04 13.05 -7.12
CA ALA A 177 -6.66 11.75 -6.86
C ALA A 177 -7.77 11.83 -5.80
N LEU A 178 -7.59 12.68 -4.77
CA LEU A 178 -8.59 12.91 -3.72
C LEU A 178 -9.80 13.72 -4.21
N ALA A 179 -9.61 14.60 -5.20
CA ALA A 179 -10.66 15.48 -5.71
C ALA A 179 -11.82 14.68 -6.33
N THR A 180 -11.54 13.60 -7.04
CA THR A 180 -12.56 12.78 -7.71
C THR A 180 -13.47 12.01 -6.76
N ASN A 181 -13.15 11.98 -5.48
CA ASN A 181 -13.88 11.29 -4.40
C ASN A 181 -14.27 9.83 -4.71
N THR A 182 -13.42 9.13 -5.42
CA THR A 182 -13.58 7.69 -5.70
C THR A 182 -13.26 6.85 -4.46
N ASP A 183 -13.85 5.66 -4.34
CA ASP A 183 -13.66 4.78 -3.19
C ASP A 183 -12.30 4.06 -3.22
N ILE A 184 -11.74 3.88 -4.42
CA ILE A 184 -10.48 3.16 -4.63
C ILE A 184 -9.40 4.14 -5.08
N MET A 185 -8.23 4.08 -4.43
CA MET A 185 -7.04 4.83 -4.81
C MET A 185 -5.89 3.89 -5.13
N LEU A 186 -5.37 3.99 -6.34
CA LEU A 186 -4.21 3.24 -6.79
C LEU A 186 -2.97 4.14 -6.73
N MET A 187 -1.89 3.68 -6.08
CA MET A 187 -0.67 4.47 -5.88
C MET A 187 0.55 3.67 -6.37
N ASP A 188 1.10 4.06 -7.53
CA ASP A 188 2.25 3.38 -8.15
C ASP A 188 3.55 4.11 -7.76
N GLU A 189 4.28 3.58 -6.77
CA GLU A 189 5.53 4.15 -6.22
C GLU A 189 5.43 5.64 -5.92
N ALA A 190 4.33 6.05 -5.31
CA ALA A 190 3.96 7.46 -5.18
C ALA A 190 4.97 8.33 -4.41
N PHE A 191 5.81 7.75 -3.57
CA PHE A 191 6.77 8.50 -2.74
C PHE A 191 8.23 8.22 -3.07
N SER A 192 8.52 7.38 -4.07
CA SER A 192 9.89 6.94 -4.39
C SER A 192 10.82 8.07 -4.85
N ALA A 193 10.27 9.10 -5.49
CA ALA A 193 11.03 10.24 -6.02
C ALA A 193 11.22 11.39 -5.00
N LEU A 194 10.76 11.22 -3.75
CA LEU A 194 10.84 12.24 -2.71
C LEU A 194 12.08 12.05 -1.84
N ASP A 195 12.62 13.15 -1.32
CA ASP A 195 13.64 13.11 -0.28
C ASP A 195 13.04 12.52 1.02
N PRO A 196 13.89 11.97 1.94
CA PRO A 196 13.41 11.24 3.11
C PRO A 196 12.49 12.05 4.02
N LEU A 197 12.74 13.36 4.18
CA LEU A 197 11.93 14.21 5.07
C LEU A 197 10.53 14.42 4.49
N ILE A 198 10.45 14.84 3.23
CA ILE A 198 9.17 15.05 2.54
C ILE A 198 8.40 13.74 2.42
N ARG A 199 9.09 12.62 2.16
CA ARG A 199 8.49 11.28 2.12
C ARG A 199 7.80 10.94 3.45
N SER A 200 8.50 11.13 4.58
CA SER A 200 7.92 10.87 5.91
C SER A 200 6.69 11.73 6.18
N ASP A 201 6.71 13.00 5.79
CA ASP A 201 5.55 13.89 5.95
C ASP A 201 4.36 13.48 5.08
N MET A 202 4.62 13.07 3.83
CA MET A 202 3.58 12.56 2.92
C MET A 202 2.94 11.27 3.42
N GLN A 203 3.74 10.35 3.99
CA GLN A 203 3.22 9.12 4.61
C GLN A 203 2.33 9.44 5.81
N LYS A 204 2.73 10.37 6.70
CA LYS A 204 1.88 10.82 7.81
C LYS A 204 0.57 11.41 7.31
N GLN A 205 0.63 12.30 6.33
CA GLN A 205 -0.57 12.89 5.73
C GLN A 205 -1.50 11.82 5.13
N LEU A 206 -0.94 10.80 4.45
CA LEU A 206 -1.74 9.72 3.90
C LEU A 206 -2.44 8.91 5.00
N ILE A 207 -1.74 8.58 6.09
CA ILE A 207 -2.31 7.88 7.25
C ILE A 207 -3.45 8.70 7.89
N ASP A 208 -3.22 10.00 8.11
CA ASP A 208 -4.23 10.91 8.69
C ASP A 208 -5.46 11.05 7.78
N LEU A 209 -5.27 11.13 6.47
CA LEU A 209 -6.35 11.14 5.49
C LEU A 209 -7.10 9.82 5.46
N GLN A 210 -6.39 8.69 5.47
CA GLN A 210 -6.99 7.36 5.44
C GLN A 210 -7.84 7.08 6.68
N SER A 211 -7.38 7.50 7.86
CA SER A 211 -8.15 7.36 9.11
C SER A 211 -9.53 8.04 9.05
N LYS A 212 -9.63 9.14 8.28
CA LYS A 212 -10.85 9.95 8.11
C LYS A 212 -11.71 9.48 6.94
N LEU A 213 -11.08 9.12 5.81
CA LEU A 213 -11.76 8.86 4.55
C LEU A 213 -12.10 7.38 4.34
N LYS A 214 -11.37 6.49 4.98
CA LYS A 214 -11.51 5.01 4.90
C LYS A 214 -11.62 4.50 3.47
N LYS A 215 -10.77 5.04 2.57
CA LYS A 215 -10.71 4.60 1.18
C LYS A 215 -9.98 3.26 1.06
N THR A 216 -10.32 2.47 0.06
CA THR A 216 -9.52 1.29 -0.28
C THR A 216 -8.30 1.74 -1.08
N ILE A 217 -7.10 1.48 -0.57
CA ILE A 217 -5.84 1.91 -1.19
C ILE A 217 -5.05 0.70 -1.64
N VAL A 218 -4.60 0.70 -2.90
CA VAL A 218 -3.57 -0.24 -3.39
C VAL A 218 -2.29 0.54 -3.59
N PHE A 219 -1.30 0.28 -2.75
CA PHE A 219 -0.06 1.01 -2.70
C PHE A 219 1.11 0.15 -3.18
N ILE A 220 1.83 0.61 -4.20
CA ILE A 220 3.03 -0.07 -4.72
C ILE A 220 4.27 0.61 -4.18
N THR A 221 5.18 -0.17 -3.62
CA THR A 221 6.50 0.30 -3.19
C THR A 221 7.56 -0.81 -3.28
N HIS A 222 8.81 -0.43 -3.23
CA HIS A 222 9.95 -1.32 -3.01
C HIS A 222 10.57 -1.13 -1.62
N ASP A 223 10.03 -0.20 -0.83
CA ASP A 223 10.50 0.15 0.51
C ASP A 223 9.68 -0.61 1.56
N LEU A 224 10.38 -1.44 2.34
CA LEU A 224 9.75 -2.25 3.38
C LEU A 224 9.21 -1.38 4.53
N ASP A 225 9.94 -0.32 4.95
CA ASP A 225 9.48 0.56 6.02
C ASP A 225 8.17 1.27 5.64
N GLU A 226 8.02 1.67 4.36
CA GLU A 226 6.74 2.17 3.85
C GLU A 226 5.64 1.12 3.95
N SER A 227 5.96 -0.12 3.54
CA SER A 227 5.00 -1.23 3.56
C SER A 227 4.49 -1.51 4.97
N LEU A 228 5.40 -1.58 5.92
CA LEU A 228 5.11 -1.86 7.33
C LEU A 228 4.32 -0.73 8.00
N ARG A 229 4.56 0.51 7.57
CA ARG A 229 3.93 1.70 8.15
C ARG A 229 2.54 1.97 7.60
N LEU A 230 2.32 1.74 6.30
CA LEU A 230 1.11 2.12 5.60
C LEU A 230 0.11 0.97 5.45
N GLY A 231 0.60 -0.28 5.37
CA GLY A 231 -0.21 -1.44 5.02
C GLY A 231 -0.99 -2.04 6.19
N ASP A 232 -2.26 -2.33 5.95
CA ASP A 232 -3.03 -3.27 6.77
C ASP A 232 -2.64 -4.70 6.38
N HIS A 233 -2.50 -4.96 5.07
CA HIS A 233 -1.89 -6.18 4.53
C HIS A 233 -0.81 -5.84 3.51
N ILE A 234 0.18 -6.74 3.42
CA ILE A 234 1.30 -6.64 2.51
C ILE A 234 1.34 -7.89 1.64
N GLY A 235 1.34 -7.70 0.32
CA GLY A 235 1.61 -8.74 -0.66
C GLY A 235 3.01 -8.60 -1.23
N ILE A 236 3.84 -9.63 -1.13
CA ILE A 236 5.22 -9.62 -1.62
C ILE A 236 5.28 -10.32 -2.97
N LEU A 237 5.70 -9.58 -4.01
CA LEU A 237 5.92 -10.12 -5.34
C LEU A 237 7.40 -10.38 -5.59
N ASN A 238 7.69 -11.55 -6.14
CA ASN A 238 9.00 -11.92 -6.68
C ASN A 238 8.84 -12.54 -8.06
N GLY A 239 9.57 -12.02 -9.03
CA GLY A 239 9.56 -12.59 -10.37
C GLY A 239 8.16 -12.74 -11.00
N GLY A 240 7.17 -11.89 -10.69
CA GLY A 240 5.80 -11.98 -11.18
C GLY A 240 4.89 -12.89 -10.38
N LYS A 241 5.40 -13.61 -9.38
CA LYS A 241 4.62 -14.46 -8.48
C LYS A 241 4.36 -13.76 -7.16
N LEU A 242 3.21 -14.03 -6.58
CA LEU A 242 2.91 -13.62 -5.21
C LEU A 242 3.50 -14.65 -4.25
N VAL A 243 4.50 -14.23 -3.46
CA VAL A 243 5.24 -15.11 -2.54
C VAL A 243 4.55 -15.23 -1.20
N GLN A 244 4.10 -14.09 -0.67
CA GLN A 244 3.42 -14.05 0.63
C GLN A 244 2.41 -12.91 0.67
N VAL A 245 1.31 -13.12 1.39
CA VAL A 245 0.36 -12.09 1.83
C VAL A 245 0.15 -12.24 3.32
N GLY A 246 0.16 -11.13 4.05
CA GLY A 246 -0.09 -11.12 5.49
C GLY A 246 -0.10 -9.71 6.05
N THR A 247 -0.41 -9.60 7.33
CA THR A 247 -0.23 -8.34 8.07
C THR A 247 1.26 -7.99 8.17
N PRO A 248 1.63 -6.72 8.47
CA PRO A 248 3.03 -6.34 8.73
C PRO A 248 3.74 -7.29 9.71
N ILE A 249 3.01 -7.75 10.73
CA ILE A 249 3.54 -8.67 11.75
C ILE A 249 3.77 -10.06 11.19
N ASP A 250 2.83 -10.59 10.38
CA ASP A 250 2.99 -11.90 9.75
C ASP A 250 4.22 -11.93 8.84
N ILE A 251 4.46 -10.85 8.08
CA ILE A 251 5.63 -10.73 7.20
C ILE A 251 6.94 -10.76 7.99
N ILE A 252 6.99 -10.08 9.15
CA ILE A 252 8.21 -9.99 9.96
C ILE A 252 8.46 -11.27 10.78
N MET A 253 7.39 -11.82 11.39
CA MET A 253 7.53 -12.94 12.34
C MET A 253 7.53 -14.30 11.65
N ASN A 254 6.84 -14.42 10.52
CA ASN A 254 6.62 -15.67 9.80
C ASN A 254 6.95 -15.53 8.31
N PRO A 255 8.20 -15.15 7.93
CA PRO A 255 8.57 -15.02 6.52
C PRO A 255 8.46 -16.39 5.80
N ALA A 256 7.76 -16.39 4.63
CA ALA A 256 7.40 -17.61 3.91
C ALA A 256 8.61 -18.34 3.30
N ASP A 257 9.63 -17.60 2.88
CA ASP A 257 10.83 -18.16 2.26
C ASP A 257 12.07 -17.30 2.53
N ASP A 258 13.22 -17.72 1.97
CA ASP A 258 14.48 -16.99 2.15
C ASP A 258 14.50 -15.64 1.44
N TYR A 259 13.68 -15.44 0.40
CA TYR A 259 13.54 -14.15 -0.26
C TYR A 259 12.86 -13.14 0.68
N VAL A 260 11.76 -13.53 1.33
CA VAL A 260 11.07 -12.69 2.32
C VAL A 260 11.95 -12.47 3.55
N LYS A 261 12.64 -13.51 4.05
CA LYS A 261 13.62 -13.37 5.15
C LYS A 261 14.70 -12.33 4.87
N ALA A 262 15.20 -12.28 3.62
CA ALA A 262 16.19 -11.28 3.23
C ALA A 262 15.67 -9.84 3.32
N PHE A 263 14.37 -9.62 3.01
CA PHE A 263 13.76 -8.30 3.17
C PHE A 263 13.65 -7.87 4.63
N VAL A 264 13.24 -8.79 5.52
CA VAL A 264 12.95 -8.45 6.92
C VAL A 264 14.17 -8.53 7.84
N LYS A 265 15.33 -8.95 7.32
CA LYS A 265 16.55 -9.20 8.10
C LYS A 265 17.03 -7.98 8.88
N ASP A 266 17.00 -6.81 8.24
CA ASP A 266 17.56 -5.57 8.80
C ASP A 266 16.46 -4.63 9.34
N VAL A 267 15.22 -5.12 9.46
CA VAL A 267 14.08 -4.34 9.98
C VAL A 267 14.24 -4.11 11.48
N ASN A 268 14.10 -2.87 11.89
CA ASN A 268 13.93 -2.56 13.32
C ASN A 268 12.52 -3.01 13.76
N ARG A 269 12.41 -4.25 14.22
CA ARG A 269 11.15 -4.87 14.67
C ARG A 269 10.44 -4.04 15.73
N ALA A 270 11.19 -3.30 16.56
CA ALA A 270 10.63 -2.49 17.62
C ALA A 270 9.70 -1.36 17.11
N ARG A 271 9.85 -0.95 15.83
CA ARG A 271 8.98 0.06 15.17
C ARG A 271 7.65 -0.47 14.68
N VAL A 272 7.49 -1.78 14.65
CA VAL A 272 6.31 -2.43 14.04
C VAL A 272 5.55 -3.25 15.07
N ILE A 273 6.25 -3.85 16.02
CA ILE A 273 5.66 -4.70 17.03
C ILE A 273 5.00 -3.84 18.12
N LYS A 274 3.69 -4.04 18.31
CA LYS A 274 2.90 -3.44 19.39
C LYS A 274 2.89 -4.34 20.61
N ALA A 275 2.72 -3.74 21.80
CA ALA A 275 2.69 -4.44 23.08
C ALA A 275 1.71 -5.63 23.07
N LYS A 276 0.50 -5.49 22.50
CA LYS A 276 -0.50 -6.54 22.40
C LYS A 276 -0.07 -7.81 21.66
N ILE A 277 0.94 -7.70 20.80
CA ILE A 277 1.41 -8.82 19.96
C ILE A 277 2.29 -9.78 20.77
N ILE A 278 3.12 -9.22 21.66
CA ILE A 278 4.11 -9.98 22.41
C ILE A 278 3.70 -10.24 23.85
N MET A 279 2.55 -9.67 24.29
CA MET A 279 2.08 -9.88 25.67
C MET A 279 1.62 -11.31 25.91
N ILE A 280 1.89 -11.79 27.11
CA ILE A 280 1.24 -12.97 27.67
C ILE A 280 -0.15 -12.52 28.15
N PRO A 281 -1.26 -13.10 27.66
CA PRO A 281 -2.60 -12.72 28.08
C PRO A 281 -2.81 -12.86 29.58
N ALA A 282 -3.59 -11.95 30.20
CA ALA A 282 -3.80 -11.87 31.66
C ALA A 282 -4.28 -13.17 32.30
N ASN A 283 -4.97 -14.04 31.53
CA ASN A 283 -5.46 -15.35 32.00
C ASN A 283 -4.36 -16.46 32.01
N LYS A 284 -3.15 -16.20 31.52
CA LYS A 284 -2.04 -17.16 31.41
C LYS A 284 -0.80 -16.74 32.19
N THR A 285 -0.91 -15.88 33.19
CA THR A 285 0.18 -15.18 33.86
C THR A 285 0.70 -15.83 35.15
N ASN A 286 0.61 -17.14 35.33
CA ASN A 286 1.15 -17.84 36.49
C ASN A 286 2.69 -17.72 36.53
N GLY A 287 3.23 -17.09 37.59
CA GLY A 287 4.68 -17.01 37.84
C GLY A 287 5.39 -15.75 37.30
N ILE A 288 4.66 -14.77 36.82
CA ILE A 288 5.26 -13.48 36.42
C ILE A 288 5.56 -12.62 37.67
N ASP A 289 6.79 -12.14 37.78
CA ASP A 289 7.15 -11.19 38.84
C ASP A 289 6.47 -9.83 38.58
N LYS A 290 5.64 -9.42 39.53
CA LYS A 290 4.86 -8.16 39.48
C LYS A 290 5.44 -7.07 40.39
N SER A 291 6.63 -7.26 40.93
CA SER A 291 7.27 -6.30 41.87
C SER A 291 7.71 -5.01 41.20
N ASN A 292 8.09 -5.07 39.92
CA ASN A 292 8.55 -3.93 39.14
C ASN A 292 7.88 -3.92 37.77
N LEU A 293 6.78 -3.17 37.64
CA LEU A 293 5.95 -3.11 36.44
C LEU A 293 5.91 -1.70 35.87
N ILE A 294 6.09 -1.59 34.56
CA ILE A 294 5.83 -0.37 33.76
C ILE A 294 4.51 -0.57 33.03
N LYS A 295 3.59 0.39 33.17
CA LYS A 295 2.33 0.38 32.39
C LYS A 295 2.57 0.79 30.97
N VAL A 296 2.04 -0.02 30.04
CA VAL A 296 2.18 0.15 28.58
C VAL A 296 0.81 -0.04 27.94
N GLU A 297 0.41 0.84 27.03
CA GLU A 297 -0.83 0.67 26.27
C GLU A 297 -0.69 -0.47 25.24
N GLU A 298 -1.77 -1.22 25.04
CA GLU A 298 -1.79 -2.39 24.15
C GLU A 298 -1.39 -2.05 22.70
N ASP A 299 -1.68 -0.84 22.23
CA ASP A 299 -1.37 -0.35 20.88
C ASP A 299 -0.01 0.39 20.77
N GLN A 300 0.71 0.55 21.87
CA GLN A 300 2.00 1.22 21.91
C GLN A 300 3.08 0.35 21.23
N PHE A 301 3.94 0.99 20.44
CA PHE A 301 5.04 0.29 19.77
C PHE A 301 6.19 -0.02 20.71
N LEU A 302 6.88 -1.13 20.47
CA LEU A 302 7.98 -1.62 21.30
C LEU A 302 9.09 -0.56 21.46
N GLU A 303 9.44 0.18 20.40
CA GLU A 303 10.48 1.23 20.47
C GLU A 303 10.15 2.34 21.47
N GLU A 304 8.89 2.61 21.76
CA GLU A 304 8.45 3.70 22.64
C GLU A 304 8.64 3.37 24.12
N PHE A 305 8.49 2.11 24.50
CA PHE A 305 8.60 1.68 25.91
C PHE A 305 9.85 0.85 26.22
N LEU A 306 10.50 0.24 25.21
CA LEU A 306 11.69 -0.59 25.38
C LEU A 306 12.82 0.11 26.17
N PRO A 307 13.17 1.40 25.92
CA PRO A 307 14.22 2.08 26.68
C PRO A 307 13.92 2.14 28.18
N GLN A 308 12.66 2.40 28.55
CA GLN A 308 12.25 2.46 29.97
C GLN A 308 12.32 1.09 30.65
N VAL A 309 11.89 0.05 29.93
CA VAL A 309 11.90 -1.33 30.43
C VAL A 309 13.33 -1.81 30.66
N VAL A 310 14.22 -1.56 29.69
CA VAL A 310 15.65 -1.94 29.78
C VAL A 310 16.36 -1.17 30.91
N CYS A 311 16.19 0.15 30.99
CA CYS A 311 16.82 0.98 32.03
C CYS A 311 16.37 0.60 33.44
N ASN A 312 15.14 0.21 33.65
CA ASN A 312 14.59 -0.13 34.97
C ASN A 312 14.63 -1.64 35.27
N ASN A 313 15.09 -2.47 34.34
CA ASN A 313 15.00 -3.93 34.43
C ASN A 313 13.61 -4.41 34.89
N ALA A 314 12.56 -3.84 34.25
CA ALA A 314 11.17 -4.02 34.63
C ALA A 314 10.45 -5.00 33.68
N ASN A 315 9.31 -5.55 34.14
CA ASN A 315 8.33 -6.16 33.27
C ASN A 315 7.27 -5.13 32.87
N CYS A 316 6.42 -5.42 31.87
CA CYS A 316 5.34 -4.52 31.48
C CYS A 316 3.98 -5.09 31.90
N GLU A 317 3.13 -4.20 32.37
CA GLU A 317 1.69 -4.43 32.51
C GLU A 317 0.99 -3.77 31.31
N VAL A 318 0.41 -4.58 30.43
CA VAL A 318 -0.24 -4.10 29.21
C VAL A 318 -1.70 -3.79 29.51
N VAL A 319 -2.12 -2.57 29.21
CA VAL A 319 -3.49 -2.08 29.50
C VAL A 319 -4.18 -1.58 28.22
N ASP A 320 -5.51 -1.63 28.20
CA ASP A 320 -6.30 -0.95 27.17
C ASP A 320 -6.44 0.56 27.46
N LYS A 321 -7.05 1.30 26.55
CA LYS A 321 -7.31 2.75 26.71
C LYS A 321 -8.16 3.12 27.92
N SER A 322 -8.89 2.15 28.49
CA SER A 322 -9.70 2.29 29.69
C SER A 322 -8.95 1.91 30.97
N GLY A 323 -7.68 1.47 30.86
CA GLY A 323 -6.84 1.07 31.99
C GLY A 323 -7.04 -0.37 32.45
N ASN A 324 -7.82 -1.19 31.75
CA ASN A 324 -7.99 -2.60 32.08
C ASN A 324 -6.78 -3.43 31.65
N ILE A 325 -6.31 -4.31 32.52
CA ILE A 325 -5.15 -5.17 32.27
C ILE A 325 -5.51 -6.22 31.20
N LYS A 326 -4.74 -6.25 30.10
CA LYS A 326 -4.86 -7.21 29.00
C LYS A 326 -3.83 -8.34 29.12
N GLY A 327 -2.64 -8.03 29.62
CA GLY A 327 -1.55 -9.00 29.74
C GLY A 327 -0.28 -8.41 30.34
N TYR A 328 0.80 -9.16 30.23
CA TYR A 328 2.11 -8.78 30.72
C TYR A 328 3.20 -9.12 29.69
N ILE A 329 4.28 -8.35 29.66
CA ILE A 329 5.44 -8.62 28.84
C ILE A 329 6.65 -8.75 29.78
N THR A 330 7.36 -9.88 29.69
CA THR A 330 8.58 -10.12 30.44
C THR A 330 9.81 -9.92 29.56
N ASN A 331 10.99 -9.86 30.18
CA ASN A 331 12.26 -9.77 29.44
C ASN A 331 12.44 -10.90 28.40
N LYS A 332 11.82 -12.07 28.65
CA LYS A 332 11.88 -13.22 27.72
C LYS A 332 11.12 -12.93 26.42
N GLU A 333 9.90 -12.42 26.50
CA GLU A 333 9.08 -12.03 25.36
C GLU A 333 9.76 -10.88 24.58
N LEU A 334 10.35 -9.91 25.28
CA LEU A 334 11.11 -8.83 24.65
C LEU A 334 12.31 -9.36 23.85
N GLN A 335 13.12 -10.23 24.44
CA GLN A 335 14.30 -10.81 23.77
C GLN A 335 13.91 -11.67 22.55
N SER A 336 12.80 -12.40 22.64
CA SER A 336 12.32 -13.21 21.50
C SER A 336 11.73 -12.38 20.36
N SER A 337 11.42 -11.12 20.61
CA SER A 337 10.76 -10.21 19.64
C SER A 337 11.72 -9.26 18.93
N LEU A 338 12.94 -9.09 19.46
CA LEU A 338 14.02 -8.30 18.88
C LEU A 338 14.88 -9.13 17.95
#